data_18c41ea549212f1c85e9887a82ea48c5
#
_entry.id   18c41ea549212f1c85e9887a82ea48c5
#
_cell.length_a   1.000
_cell.length_b   1.000
_cell.length_c   1.000
_cell.angle_alpha   90.00
_cell.angle_beta   90.00
_cell.angle_gamma   90.00
#
_symmetry.space_group_name_H-M   'P 1'
#
loop_
_entity.id
_entity.type
_entity.pdbx_description
1 polymer ?
#
loop_
_entity_poly.entity_id
_entity_poly.type
_entity_poly.pdbx_seq_one_letter_code
_entity_poly.pdbx_strand_id
1 'polypeptide(L)'
;MIAVAPPALAGDLVDALRRLKLATVREQAAEVLQTARTQRWEAEEVLRALLQAEIAARDVANRRMRLKQAGFPVLKNLEAFNVPDSSIPRPTYDYIASLEWVQASENLLLVGPSDIRSHYPSFLMCIGK
;
A
#
# COMPACT_ATOMS: atom_id res chain seq x y z
N MET A 1 27.85 -22.35 -9.15
CA MET A 1 26.85 -22.75 -8.15
C MET A 1 25.54 -23.03 -8.87
N ILE A 2 25.13 -24.28 -8.91
CA ILE A 2 23.84 -24.67 -9.51
C ILE A 2 22.79 -24.33 -8.47
N ALA A 3 21.97 -23.31 -8.76
CA ALA A 3 20.80 -23.02 -7.94
C ALA A 3 19.83 -24.21 -8.08
N VAL A 4 19.76 -25.05 -7.06
CA VAL A 4 18.76 -26.11 -6.99
C VAL A 4 17.41 -25.44 -6.91
N ALA A 5 16.57 -25.63 -7.93
CA ALA A 5 15.22 -25.10 -7.92
C ALA A 5 14.45 -25.62 -6.67
N PRO A 6 13.70 -24.77 -5.97
CA PRO A 6 12.97 -25.20 -4.81
C PRO A 6 11.99 -26.32 -5.17
N PRO A 7 11.81 -27.33 -4.29
CA PRO A 7 10.89 -28.43 -4.55
C PRO A 7 9.47 -27.88 -4.74
N ALA A 8 8.77 -28.39 -5.77
CA ALA A 8 7.40 -28.00 -6.03
C ALA A 8 6.49 -28.29 -4.83
N LEU A 9 5.55 -27.40 -4.56
CA LEU A 9 4.51 -27.62 -3.56
C LEU A 9 3.62 -28.81 -3.92
N ALA A 10 3.14 -29.52 -2.93
CA ALA A 10 2.15 -30.58 -3.12
C ALA A 10 0.88 -30.01 -3.77
N GLY A 11 0.27 -30.79 -4.68
CA GLY A 11 -0.87 -30.32 -5.47
C GLY A 11 -2.08 -29.91 -4.64
N ASP A 12 -2.36 -30.62 -3.56
CA ASP A 12 -3.42 -30.31 -2.60
C ASP A 12 -3.24 -28.95 -1.93
N LEU A 13 -1.97 -28.61 -1.57
CA LEU A 13 -1.64 -27.28 -1.03
C LEU A 13 -1.82 -26.17 -2.07
N VAL A 14 -1.39 -26.42 -3.31
CA VAL A 14 -1.59 -25.46 -4.41
C VAL A 14 -3.07 -25.19 -4.63
N ASP A 15 -3.91 -26.19 -4.59
CA ASP A 15 -5.35 -26.07 -4.78
C ASP A 15 -6.03 -25.37 -3.60
N ALA A 16 -5.61 -25.65 -2.37
CA ALA A 16 -6.08 -24.96 -1.17
C ALA A 16 -5.72 -23.46 -1.22
N LEU A 17 -4.48 -23.12 -1.56
CA LEU A 17 -4.02 -21.73 -1.70
C LEU A 17 -4.77 -20.99 -2.80
N ARG A 18 -5.06 -21.67 -3.91
CA ARG A 18 -5.88 -21.11 -5.00
C ARG A 18 -7.31 -20.85 -4.55
N ARG A 19 -7.94 -21.78 -3.85
CA ARG A 19 -9.29 -21.62 -3.29
C ARG A 19 -9.39 -20.48 -2.30
N LEU A 20 -8.37 -20.28 -1.47
CA LEU A 20 -8.28 -19.17 -0.51
C LEU A 20 -7.82 -17.85 -1.16
N LYS A 21 -7.51 -17.85 -2.46
CA LYS A 21 -7.00 -16.69 -3.20
C LYS A 21 -5.71 -16.10 -2.59
N LEU A 22 -4.82 -16.96 -2.08
CA LEU A 22 -3.52 -16.62 -1.53
C LEU A 22 -2.46 -16.74 -2.63
N ALA A 23 -2.48 -15.79 -3.56
CA ALA A 23 -1.62 -15.84 -4.75
C ALA A 23 -0.14 -15.69 -4.40
N THR A 24 0.20 -14.73 -3.55
CA THR A 24 1.58 -14.45 -3.13
C THR A 24 2.16 -15.61 -2.33
N VAL A 25 1.38 -16.17 -1.41
CA VAL A 25 1.78 -17.36 -0.65
C VAL A 25 2.07 -18.51 -1.60
N ARG A 26 1.20 -18.78 -2.58
CA ARG A 26 1.39 -19.86 -3.55
C ARG A 26 2.69 -19.70 -4.34
N GLU A 27 3.04 -18.48 -4.72
CA GLU A 27 4.26 -18.18 -5.49
C GLU A 27 5.52 -18.32 -4.64
N GLN A 28 5.48 -17.88 -3.38
CA GLN A 28 6.67 -17.80 -2.54
C GLN A 28 6.86 -19.00 -1.61
N ALA A 29 5.83 -19.81 -1.38
CA ALA A 29 5.89 -20.87 -0.37
C ALA A 29 7.01 -21.88 -0.59
N ALA A 30 7.29 -22.27 -1.83
CA ALA A 30 8.36 -23.24 -2.13
C ALA A 30 9.74 -22.70 -1.72
N GLU A 31 10.01 -21.42 -2.02
CA GLU A 31 11.28 -20.77 -1.69
C GLU A 31 11.40 -20.52 -0.18
N VAL A 32 10.34 -20.03 0.46
CA VAL A 32 10.30 -19.79 1.90
C VAL A 32 10.51 -21.10 2.69
N LEU A 33 9.86 -22.20 2.27
CA LEU A 33 10.04 -23.51 2.91
C LEU A 33 11.45 -24.04 2.73
N GLN A 34 12.09 -23.82 1.60
CA GLN A 34 13.48 -24.21 1.39
C GLN A 34 14.42 -23.40 2.28
N THR A 35 14.23 -22.08 2.33
CA THR A 35 15.00 -21.20 3.20
C THR A 35 14.84 -21.58 4.68
N ALA A 36 13.59 -21.84 5.10
CA ALA A 36 13.27 -22.26 6.46
C ALA A 36 13.99 -23.56 6.87
N ARG A 37 14.03 -24.55 5.97
CA ARG A 37 14.78 -25.80 6.19
C ARG A 37 16.29 -25.55 6.35
N THR A 38 16.84 -24.67 5.50
CA THR A 38 18.28 -24.36 5.53
C THR A 38 18.65 -23.58 6.79
N GLN A 39 17.82 -22.64 7.19
CA GLN A 39 18.07 -21.74 8.31
C GLN A 39 17.44 -22.24 9.63
N ARG A 40 16.77 -23.39 9.61
CA ARG A 40 16.10 -24.02 10.77
C ARG A 40 15.09 -23.08 11.44
N TRP A 41 14.24 -22.45 10.60
CA TRP A 41 13.16 -21.60 11.11
C TRP A 41 12.13 -22.43 11.87
N GLU A 42 11.55 -21.81 12.89
CA GLU A 42 10.39 -22.36 13.56
C GLU A 42 9.14 -22.27 12.66
N ALA A 43 8.19 -23.19 12.86
CA ALA A 43 6.97 -23.24 12.03
C ALA A 43 6.18 -21.92 12.05
N GLU A 44 6.19 -21.22 13.21
CA GLU A 44 5.55 -19.91 13.35
C GLU A 44 6.21 -18.83 12.49
N GLU A 45 7.54 -18.86 12.37
CA GLU A 45 8.29 -17.91 11.54
C GLU A 45 7.95 -18.08 10.07
N VAL A 46 7.85 -19.32 9.60
CA VAL A 46 7.42 -19.63 8.22
C VAL A 46 6.02 -19.09 7.94
N LEU A 47 5.09 -19.35 8.84
CA LEU A 47 3.71 -18.89 8.71
C LEU A 47 3.65 -17.36 8.71
N ARG A 48 4.38 -16.73 9.61
CA ARG A 48 4.45 -15.26 9.70
C ARG A 48 5.01 -14.64 8.42
N ALA A 49 6.10 -15.17 7.88
CA ALA A 49 6.72 -14.68 6.66
C ALA A 49 5.75 -14.76 5.46
N LEU A 50 5.07 -15.89 5.27
CA LEU A 50 4.12 -16.09 4.19
C LEU A 50 2.89 -15.17 4.31
N LEU A 51 2.33 -15.04 5.51
CA LEU A 51 1.18 -14.16 5.74
C LEU A 51 1.53 -12.68 5.58
N GLN A 52 2.69 -12.25 6.04
CA GLN A 52 3.15 -10.87 5.86
C GLN A 52 3.35 -10.53 4.39
N ALA A 53 3.93 -11.45 3.60
CA ALA A 53 4.09 -11.26 2.17
C ALA A 53 2.73 -11.10 1.45
N GLU A 54 1.74 -11.91 1.80
CA GLU A 54 0.39 -11.82 1.23
C GLU A 54 -0.32 -10.51 1.62
N ILE A 55 -0.21 -10.09 2.89
CA ILE A 55 -0.79 -8.83 3.38
C ILE A 55 -0.16 -7.66 2.63
N ALA A 56 1.17 -7.60 2.54
CA ALA A 56 1.87 -6.54 1.84
C ALA A 56 1.45 -6.44 0.36
N ALA A 57 1.33 -7.58 -0.33
CA ALA A 57 0.88 -7.63 -1.72
C ALA A 57 -0.56 -7.11 -1.88
N ARG A 58 -1.46 -7.50 -0.97
CA ARG A 58 -2.85 -7.01 -0.97
C ARG A 58 -2.95 -5.53 -0.69
N ASP A 59 -2.17 -5.01 0.23
CA ASP A 59 -2.15 -3.57 0.54
C ASP A 59 -1.71 -2.74 -0.66
N VAL A 60 -0.67 -3.20 -1.37
CA VAL A 60 -0.22 -2.56 -2.62
C VAL A 60 -1.32 -2.60 -3.69
N ALA A 61 -1.96 -3.76 -3.89
CA ALA A 61 -3.03 -3.93 -4.86
C ALA A 61 -4.25 -3.06 -4.52
N ASN A 62 -4.65 -3.02 -3.25
CA ASN A 62 -5.76 -2.20 -2.77
C ASN A 62 -5.46 -0.71 -2.94
N ARG A 63 -4.26 -0.26 -2.60
CA ARG A 63 -3.82 1.13 -2.80
C ARG A 63 -3.89 1.51 -4.27
N ARG A 64 -3.36 0.67 -5.15
CA ARG A 64 -3.40 0.89 -6.60
C ARG A 64 -4.84 0.97 -7.12
N MET A 65 -5.70 0.08 -6.67
CA MET A 65 -7.12 0.06 -7.06
C MET A 65 -7.84 1.32 -6.58
N ARG A 66 -7.64 1.74 -5.32
CA ARG A 66 -8.24 2.98 -4.77
C ARG A 66 -7.79 4.20 -5.54
N LEU A 67 -6.49 4.32 -5.87
CA LEU A 67 -5.97 5.41 -6.70
C LEU A 67 -6.61 5.43 -8.09
N LYS A 68 -6.76 4.26 -8.72
CA LYS A 68 -7.42 4.15 -10.02
C LYS A 68 -8.89 4.55 -9.96
N GLN A 69 -9.63 4.09 -8.93
CA GLN A 69 -11.03 4.41 -8.73
C GLN A 69 -11.25 5.90 -8.40
N ALA A 70 -10.31 6.53 -7.72
CA ALA A 70 -10.37 7.96 -7.41
C ALA A 70 -10.32 8.85 -8.67
N GLY A 71 -9.84 8.31 -9.80
CA GLY A 71 -9.93 8.99 -11.10
C GLY A 71 -9.16 10.32 -11.17
N PHE A 72 -8.04 10.44 -10.43
CA PHE A 72 -7.25 11.67 -10.45
C PHE A 72 -6.75 11.96 -11.87
N PRO A 73 -7.05 13.13 -12.44
CA PRO A 73 -6.57 13.49 -13.77
C PRO A 73 -5.05 13.66 -13.81
N VAL A 74 -4.44 14.07 -12.69
CA VAL A 74 -3.00 14.21 -12.51
C VAL A 74 -2.63 13.75 -11.10
N LEU A 75 -1.64 12.86 -10.99
CA LEU A 75 -1.06 12.50 -9.70
C LEU A 75 -0.12 13.62 -9.26
N LYS A 76 -0.48 14.31 -8.18
CA LYS A 76 0.35 15.32 -7.53
C LYS A 76 0.71 14.83 -6.13
N ASN A 77 1.97 14.98 -5.77
CA ASN A 77 2.47 14.65 -4.43
C ASN A 77 2.56 15.94 -3.60
N LEU A 78 2.42 15.79 -2.27
CA LEU A 78 2.62 16.90 -1.33
C LEU A 78 4.02 17.52 -1.44
N GLU A 79 5.03 16.71 -1.77
CA GLU A 79 6.41 17.14 -1.95
C GLU A 79 6.58 18.13 -3.11
N ALA A 80 5.73 18.02 -4.14
CA ALA A 80 5.73 18.92 -5.29
C ALA A 80 4.97 20.25 -5.02
N PHE A 81 4.37 20.40 -3.84
CA PHE A 81 3.61 21.59 -3.49
C PHE A 81 4.55 22.69 -2.99
N ASN A 82 4.53 23.83 -3.67
CA ASN A 82 5.35 24.98 -3.29
C ASN A 82 4.65 25.82 -2.21
N VAL A 83 4.94 25.55 -0.95
CA VAL A 83 4.34 26.26 0.19
C VAL A 83 4.63 27.76 0.18
N PRO A 84 5.85 28.24 -0.15
CA PRO A 84 6.15 29.68 -0.23
C PRO A 84 5.28 30.45 -1.22
N ASP A 85 4.86 29.83 -2.31
CA ASP A 85 4.01 30.48 -3.33
C ASP A 85 2.51 30.41 -2.97
N SER A 86 2.17 29.77 -1.86
CA SER A 86 0.80 29.63 -1.39
C SER A 86 0.49 30.61 -0.27
N SER A 87 -0.81 30.90 -0.07
CA SER A 87 -1.28 31.68 1.09
C SER A 87 -1.41 30.84 2.37
N ILE A 88 -1.00 29.56 2.33
CA ILE A 88 -1.14 28.65 3.46
C ILE A 88 0.06 28.80 4.39
N PRO A 89 -0.13 29.12 5.68
CA PRO A 89 0.94 29.16 6.65
C PRO A 89 1.65 27.80 6.76
N ARG A 90 2.97 27.78 6.88
CA ARG A 90 3.76 26.56 6.98
C ARG A 90 3.26 25.58 8.06
N PRO A 91 2.95 26.02 9.29
CA PRO A 91 2.43 25.11 10.32
C PRO A 91 1.11 24.45 9.93
N THR A 92 0.23 25.19 9.24
CA THR A 92 -1.03 24.63 8.73
C THR A 92 -0.78 23.58 7.66
N TYR A 93 0.15 23.83 6.75
CA TYR A 93 0.55 22.85 5.75
C TYR A 93 1.12 21.58 6.40
N ASP A 94 2.02 21.73 7.37
CA ASP A 94 2.65 20.61 8.06
C ASP A 94 1.60 19.76 8.81
N TYR A 95 0.61 20.40 9.44
CA TYR A 95 -0.53 19.70 10.05
C TYR A 95 -1.38 18.95 9.03
N ILE A 96 -1.70 19.56 7.89
CA ILE A 96 -2.44 18.89 6.80
C ILE A 96 -1.64 17.70 6.26
N ALA A 97 -0.33 17.87 6.07
CA ALA A 97 0.57 16.85 5.53
C ALA A 97 0.77 15.67 6.49
N SER A 98 0.68 15.88 7.80
CA SER A 98 0.80 14.80 8.80
C SER A 98 -0.34 13.78 8.74
N LEU A 99 -1.49 14.15 8.18
CA LEU A 99 -2.71 13.35 8.14
C LEU A 99 -3.26 12.93 9.52
N GLU A 100 -2.80 13.55 10.61
CA GLU A 100 -3.28 13.27 11.97
C GLU A 100 -4.78 13.56 12.10
N TRP A 101 -5.26 14.62 11.46
CA TRP A 101 -6.66 14.99 11.39
C TRP A 101 -7.55 13.91 10.75
N VAL A 102 -7.02 13.11 9.79
CA VAL A 102 -7.73 11.97 9.21
C VAL A 102 -7.92 10.86 10.25
N GLN A 103 -6.86 10.57 11.02
CA GLN A 103 -6.91 9.57 12.10
C GLN A 103 -7.83 10.01 13.23
N ALA A 104 -7.86 11.31 13.52
CA ALA A 104 -8.77 11.91 14.49
C ALA A 104 -10.22 12.02 13.99
N SER A 105 -10.51 11.60 12.76
CA SER A 105 -11.84 11.73 12.12
C SER A 105 -12.34 13.19 12.04
N GLU A 106 -11.41 14.12 11.92
CA GLU A 106 -11.73 15.55 11.74
C GLU A 106 -12.05 15.86 10.28
N ASN A 107 -12.78 16.94 10.05
CA ASN A 107 -13.11 17.42 8.72
C ASN A 107 -12.21 18.58 8.32
N LEU A 108 -11.68 18.54 7.10
CA LEU A 108 -10.94 19.63 6.50
C LEU A 108 -11.81 20.34 5.47
N LEU A 109 -12.03 21.64 5.65
CA LEU A 109 -12.71 22.50 4.69
C LEU A 109 -11.72 23.51 4.10
N LEU A 110 -11.51 23.44 2.79
CA LEU A 110 -10.71 24.41 2.04
C LEU A 110 -11.64 25.41 1.35
N VAL A 111 -11.51 26.68 1.71
CA VAL A 111 -12.31 27.77 1.13
C VAL A 111 -11.37 28.70 0.35
N GLY A 112 -11.75 28.97 -0.88
CA GLY A 112 -10.97 29.85 -1.75
C GLY A 112 -11.77 30.38 -2.96
N PRO A 113 -11.22 31.32 -3.72
CA PRO A 113 -11.86 31.81 -4.94
C PRO A 113 -12.06 30.70 -5.97
N SER A 114 -13.03 30.84 -6.86
CA SER A 114 -13.44 29.81 -7.82
C SER A 114 -12.36 29.35 -8.82
N ASP A 115 -11.29 30.15 -9.00
CA ASP A 115 -10.19 29.86 -9.92
C ASP A 115 -9.14 28.89 -9.36
N ILE A 116 -9.30 28.43 -8.12
CA ILE A 116 -8.40 27.45 -7.48
C ILE A 116 -8.45 26.09 -8.22
N ARG A 117 -9.44 25.83 -9.03
CA ARG A 117 -9.57 24.56 -9.78
C ARG A 117 -8.34 24.21 -10.63
N SER A 118 -7.58 25.19 -11.10
CA SER A 118 -6.39 24.94 -11.92
C SER A 118 -5.15 24.59 -11.11
N HIS A 119 -5.08 24.95 -9.81
CA HIS A 119 -3.90 24.76 -8.97
C HIS A 119 -4.06 23.72 -7.85
N TYR A 120 -5.30 23.42 -7.41
CA TYR A 120 -5.55 22.56 -6.24
C TYR A 120 -6.54 21.38 -6.48
N PRO A 121 -6.72 20.82 -7.68
CA PRO A 121 -7.84 19.90 -7.90
C PRO A 121 -7.69 18.53 -7.24
N SER A 122 -6.50 18.19 -6.72
CA SER A 122 -6.19 16.79 -6.39
C SER A 122 -6.16 16.46 -4.90
N PHE A 123 -6.07 17.47 -4.03
CA PHE A 123 -5.86 17.21 -2.59
C PHE A 123 -7.14 16.85 -1.83
N LEU A 124 -8.26 17.39 -2.25
CA LEU A 124 -9.54 17.19 -1.55
C LEU A 124 -10.22 15.84 -1.80
N MET A 125 -9.86 15.13 -2.86
CA MET A 125 -10.53 13.87 -3.23
C MET A 125 -9.93 12.61 -2.60
N CYS A 126 -8.77 12.70 -1.95
CA CYS A 126 -8.14 11.54 -1.32
C CYS A 126 -8.69 11.17 0.06
N ILE A 127 -9.56 11.98 0.65
CA ILE A 127 -9.96 11.85 2.06
C ILE A 127 -11.46 11.54 2.21
N GLY A 128 -12.00 10.78 1.31
CA GLY A 128 -13.32 10.19 1.48
C GLY A 128 -13.16 8.69 1.78
N LYS A 129 -13.68 8.26 2.95
CA LYS A 129 -13.75 6.91 3.52
C LYS A 129 -13.49 5.75 2.54
#